data_d920d2504aeeec487db702e8378a2652
#
_entry.id   d920d2504aeeec487db702e8378a2652
#
_cell.length_a   1.000
_cell.length_b   1.000
_cell.length_c   1.000
_cell.angle_alpha   90.00
_cell.angle_beta   90.00
_cell.angle_gamma   90.00
#
_symmetry.space_group_name_H-M   'P 1'
#
loop_
_entity.id
_entity.type
_entity.pdbx_description
1 polymer ?
#
loop_
_entity_poly.entity_id
_entity_poly.type
_entity_poly.pdbx_seq_one_letter_code
_entity_poly.pdbx_strand_id
1 'polypeptide(L)'
;MRKSYRVKSEKDFQYVFKNGDSVANRAFVIYKIERAENKHFRVGISVWKKVGHTAVVRNRLKRYIRAVITERKLDIDPHIDFLVIARPSARNFDMTKVRRNLVHALTLAHVIEEMPNENEEN
;
A
#
# COMPACT_ATOMS: atom_id res chain seq x y z
N MET A 1 12.36 -1.71 -4.96
CA MET A 1 11.30 -1.52 -5.97
C MET A 1 11.76 -0.47 -6.97
N ARG A 2 11.57 -0.72 -8.25
CA ARG A 2 12.01 0.19 -9.31
C ARG A 2 11.20 1.48 -9.33
N LYS A 3 11.83 2.58 -9.79
CA LYS A 3 11.16 3.88 -9.91
C LYS A 3 9.91 3.84 -10.80
N SER A 4 9.90 2.97 -11.83
CA SER A 4 8.75 2.85 -12.73
C SER A 4 7.48 2.37 -12.03
N TYR A 5 7.60 1.74 -10.87
CA TYR A 5 6.47 1.30 -10.06
C TYR A 5 6.00 2.37 -9.06
N ARG A 6 6.61 3.54 -9.07
CA ARG A 6 6.24 4.62 -8.15
C ARG A 6 5.34 5.65 -8.83
N VAL A 7 4.37 6.14 -8.09
CA VAL A 7 3.64 7.34 -8.47
C VAL A 7 4.64 8.50 -8.38
N LYS A 8 4.95 9.12 -9.52
CA LYS A 8 6.15 9.96 -9.67
C LYS A 8 6.00 11.39 -9.20
N SER A 9 4.81 11.95 -9.28
CA SER A 9 4.62 13.37 -9.01
C SER A 9 3.57 13.59 -7.94
N GLU A 10 3.67 14.75 -7.28
CA GLU A 10 2.65 15.20 -6.35
C GLU A 10 1.29 15.32 -7.04
N LYS A 11 1.28 15.74 -8.29
CA LYS A 11 0.05 15.85 -9.08
C LYS A 11 -0.61 14.49 -9.27
N ASP A 12 0.16 13.46 -9.62
CA ASP A 12 -0.36 12.10 -9.77
C ASP A 12 -0.85 11.54 -8.45
N PHE A 13 -0.12 11.80 -7.37
CA PHE A 13 -0.53 11.40 -6.03
C PHE A 13 -1.87 12.03 -5.66
N GLN A 14 -2.02 13.34 -5.87
CA GLN A 14 -3.26 14.06 -5.57
C GLN A 14 -4.41 13.58 -6.44
N TYR A 15 -4.14 13.22 -7.69
CA TYR A 15 -5.16 12.69 -8.57
C TYR A 15 -5.77 11.39 -8.03
N VAL A 16 -4.93 10.46 -7.61
CA VAL A 16 -5.39 9.20 -7.02
C VAL A 16 -6.11 9.46 -5.70
N PHE A 17 -5.58 10.36 -4.89
CA PHE A 17 -6.17 10.72 -3.60
C PHE A 17 -7.59 11.29 -3.75
N LYS A 18 -7.80 12.15 -4.75
CA LYS A 18 -9.10 12.79 -4.98
C LYS A 18 -10.10 11.90 -5.69
N ASN A 19 -9.65 11.07 -6.61
CA ASN A 19 -10.53 10.36 -7.54
C ASN A 19 -10.62 8.85 -7.29
N GLY A 20 -9.71 8.29 -6.51
CA GLY A 20 -9.67 6.87 -6.22
C GLY A 20 -10.66 6.46 -5.15
N ASP A 21 -11.04 5.20 -5.17
CA ASP A 21 -11.81 4.60 -4.08
C ASP A 21 -10.90 4.32 -2.90
N SER A 22 -11.38 4.57 -1.69
CA SER A 22 -10.58 4.37 -0.50
C SER A 22 -11.17 3.29 0.41
N VAL A 23 -10.28 2.52 1.00
CA VAL A 23 -10.61 1.51 2.02
C VAL A 23 -9.56 1.61 3.11
N ALA A 24 -9.97 1.46 4.35
CA ALA A 24 -9.06 1.60 5.47
C ALA A 24 -9.22 0.45 6.46
N ASN A 25 -8.11 0.05 7.08
CA ASN A 25 -8.16 -0.69 8.32
C ASN A 25 -7.51 0.17 9.42
N ARG A 26 -7.25 -0.40 10.58
CA ARG A 26 -6.69 0.35 11.70
C ARG A 26 -5.32 0.97 11.37
N ALA A 27 -4.52 0.30 10.54
CA ALA A 27 -3.12 0.66 10.32
C ALA A 27 -2.86 1.40 9.01
N PHE A 28 -3.66 1.15 7.98
CA PHE A 28 -3.41 1.67 6.63
C PHE A 28 -4.69 2.14 5.95
N VAL A 29 -4.54 3.16 5.11
CA VAL A 29 -5.57 3.59 4.17
C VAL A 29 -5.05 3.31 2.77
N ILE A 30 -5.87 2.67 1.94
CA ILE A 30 -5.53 2.36 0.55
C ILE A 30 -6.46 3.16 -0.36
N TYR A 31 -5.88 3.90 -1.29
CA TYR A 31 -6.62 4.55 -2.38
C TYR A 31 -6.28 3.82 -3.67
N LYS A 32 -7.27 3.54 -4.50
CA LYS A 32 -7.06 2.81 -5.74
C LYS A 32 -7.84 3.46 -6.87
N ILE A 33 -7.21 3.59 -8.03
CA ILE A 33 -7.86 4.03 -9.26
C ILE A 33 -7.41 3.15 -10.41
N GLU A 34 -8.34 2.81 -11.30
CA GLU A 34 -8.01 2.04 -12.49
C GLU A 34 -7.29 2.89 -13.52
N ARG A 35 -6.26 2.29 -14.15
CA ARG A 35 -5.45 2.89 -15.18
C ARG A 35 -5.20 1.84 -16.26
N ALA A 36 -6.14 1.71 -17.18
CA ALA A 36 -6.09 0.69 -18.22
C ALA A 36 -4.82 0.78 -19.09
N GLU A 37 -4.27 1.99 -19.25
CA GLU A 37 -3.07 2.23 -20.02
C GLU A 37 -1.77 1.79 -19.34
N ASN A 38 -1.82 1.49 -18.05
CA ASN A 38 -0.63 1.06 -17.32
C ASN A 38 -0.17 -0.32 -17.78
N LYS A 39 1.14 -0.47 -17.99
CA LYS A 39 1.76 -1.77 -18.25
C LYS A 39 1.99 -2.56 -16.98
N HIS A 40 2.10 -1.88 -15.87
CA HIS A 40 2.21 -2.44 -14.53
C HIS A 40 1.64 -1.44 -13.54
N PHE A 41 1.37 -1.90 -12.31
CA PHE A 41 0.86 -1.02 -11.28
C PHE A 41 1.87 0.06 -10.92
N ARG A 42 1.36 1.16 -10.34
CA ARG A 42 2.18 2.19 -9.71
C ARG A 42 1.67 2.42 -8.31
N VAL A 43 2.58 2.66 -7.36
CA VAL A 43 2.24 2.85 -5.95
C VAL A 43 2.88 4.11 -5.39
N GLY A 44 2.11 4.84 -4.60
CA GLY A 44 2.60 5.94 -3.78
C GLY A 44 2.50 5.54 -2.31
N ILE A 45 3.55 5.80 -1.55
CA ILE A 45 3.61 5.46 -0.13
C ILE A 45 3.78 6.75 0.66
N SER A 46 2.91 6.96 1.66
CA SER A 46 2.96 8.13 2.51
C SER A 46 2.96 7.74 3.98
N VAL A 47 3.92 8.28 4.72
CA VAL A 47 3.99 8.17 6.17
C VAL A 47 4.15 9.58 6.71
N TRP A 48 3.09 10.13 7.31
CA TRP A 48 3.05 11.51 7.76
C TRP A 48 3.84 11.69 9.07
N LYS A 49 4.22 12.95 9.34
CA LYS A 49 4.96 13.29 10.57
C LYS A 49 4.26 12.86 11.85
N LYS A 50 2.94 12.92 11.88
CA LYS A 50 2.18 12.48 13.06
C LYS A 50 2.24 10.98 13.32
N VAL A 51 2.63 10.18 12.32
CA VAL A 51 2.86 8.75 12.48
C VAL A 51 4.25 8.52 13.07
N GLY A 52 5.25 9.21 12.54
CA GLY A 52 6.62 9.11 13.03
C GLY A 52 7.29 10.47 12.97
N HIS A 53 7.67 10.99 14.14
CA HIS A 53 8.26 12.32 14.26
C HIS A 53 9.65 12.42 13.64
N THR A 54 10.37 11.32 13.55
CA THR A 54 11.71 11.30 12.98
C THR A 54 11.71 10.64 11.60
N ALA A 55 12.67 11.05 10.77
CA ALA A 55 12.84 10.42 9.46
C ALA A 55 13.18 8.93 9.58
N VAL A 56 13.87 8.55 10.66
CA VAL A 56 14.22 7.13 10.90
C VAL A 56 12.96 6.27 10.98
N VAL A 57 11.98 6.68 11.76
CA VAL A 57 10.72 5.94 11.92
C VAL A 57 9.96 5.89 10.58
N ARG A 58 9.81 7.04 9.92
CA ARG A 58 9.10 7.11 8.64
C ARG A 58 9.76 6.25 7.57
N ASN A 59 11.08 6.32 7.47
CA ASN A 59 11.83 5.55 6.46
C ASN A 59 11.76 4.05 6.73
N ARG A 60 11.78 3.65 8.01
CA ARG A 60 11.62 2.24 8.37
C ARG A 60 10.26 1.71 7.93
N LEU A 61 9.18 2.44 8.19
CA LEU A 61 7.85 2.03 7.77
C LEU A 61 7.74 1.97 6.25
N LYS A 62 8.26 2.96 5.54
CA LYS A 62 8.27 2.95 4.08
C LYS A 62 9.01 1.73 3.53
N ARG A 63 10.15 1.39 4.14
CA ARG A 63 10.94 0.22 3.73
C ARG A 63 10.14 -1.07 3.92
N TYR A 64 9.47 -1.21 5.06
CA TYR A 64 8.63 -2.38 5.33
C TYR A 64 7.46 -2.48 4.35
N ILE A 65 6.80 -1.36 4.08
CA ILE A 65 5.69 -1.32 3.13
C ILE A 65 6.15 -1.73 1.74
N ARG A 66 7.29 -1.19 1.27
CA ARG A 66 7.86 -1.56 -0.03
C ARG A 66 8.19 -3.04 -0.10
N ALA A 67 8.73 -3.60 0.98
CA ALA A 67 9.07 -5.02 1.04
C ALA A 67 7.82 -5.88 0.86
N VAL A 68 6.73 -5.56 1.54
CA VAL A 68 5.46 -6.29 1.41
C VAL A 68 4.91 -6.21 0.00
N ILE A 69 4.91 -5.00 -0.59
CA ILE A 69 4.44 -4.81 -1.97
C ILE A 69 5.27 -5.63 -2.94
N THR A 70 6.59 -5.64 -2.75
CA THR A 70 7.49 -6.42 -3.60
C THR A 70 7.22 -7.92 -3.47
N GLU A 71 6.97 -8.41 -2.26
CA GLU A 71 6.59 -9.81 -2.03
C GLU A 71 5.32 -10.21 -2.78
N ARG A 72 4.38 -9.28 -2.90
CA ARG A 72 3.06 -9.53 -3.51
C ARG A 72 2.94 -8.97 -4.92
N LYS A 73 4.04 -8.59 -5.53
CA LYS A 73 4.07 -7.90 -6.81
C LYS A 73 3.27 -8.62 -7.90
N LEU A 74 3.38 -9.94 -7.97
CA LEU A 74 2.70 -10.73 -8.99
C LEU A 74 1.18 -10.88 -8.74
N ASP A 75 0.74 -10.58 -7.53
CA ASP A 75 -0.67 -10.68 -7.16
C ASP A 75 -1.41 -9.36 -7.35
N ILE A 76 -0.70 -8.28 -7.67
CA ILE A 76 -1.28 -6.95 -7.81
C ILE A 76 -1.77 -6.74 -9.24
N ASP A 77 -3.00 -6.21 -9.37
CA ASP A 77 -3.55 -5.83 -10.66
C ASP A 77 -2.60 -4.84 -11.36
N PRO A 78 -2.12 -5.15 -12.57
CA PRO A 78 -1.18 -4.26 -13.26
C PRO A 78 -1.80 -2.94 -13.75
N HIS A 79 -3.11 -2.87 -13.84
CA HIS A 79 -3.81 -1.74 -14.45
C HIS A 79 -4.37 -0.77 -13.41
N ILE A 80 -3.65 -0.57 -12.31
CA ILE A 80 -4.06 0.36 -11.26
C ILE A 80 -2.91 1.24 -10.82
N ASP A 81 -3.27 2.42 -10.32
CA ASP A 81 -2.44 3.22 -9.42
C ASP A 81 -3.06 3.13 -8.04
N PHE A 82 -2.24 2.97 -7.01
CA PHE A 82 -2.76 2.97 -5.66
C PHE A 82 -1.82 3.68 -4.69
N LEU A 83 -2.40 4.13 -3.59
CA LEU A 83 -1.66 4.79 -2.52
C LEU A 83 -1.77 3.95 -1.25
N VAL A 84 -0.68 3.87 -0.51
CA VAL A 84 -0.64 3.29 0.84
C VAL A 84 -0.29 4.40 1.80
N ILE A 85 -1.20 4.71 2.71
CA ILE A 85 -1.01 5.75 3.70
C ILE A 85 -1.01 5.09 5.08
N ALA A 86 0.11 5.21 5.79
CA ALA A 86 0.24 4.65 7.14
C ALA A 86 -0.51 5.52 8.14
N ARG A 87 -1.25 4.89 9.05
CA ARG A 87 -1.95 5.55 10.14
C ARG A 87 -1.10 5.50 11.42
N PRO A 88 -1.39 6.37 12.40
CA PRO A 88 -0.60 6.41 13.64
C PRO A 88 -0.44 5.07 14.36
N SER A 89 -1.45 4.19 14.29
CA SER A 89 -1.36 2.88 14.93
C SER A 89 -0.25 1.98 14.39
N ALA A 90 0.25 2.28 13.16
CA ALA A 90 1.33 1.50 12.56
C ALA A 90 2.72 1.94 13.04
N ARG A 91 2.80 3.00 13.81
CA ARG A 91 4.07 3.64 14.21
C ARG A 91 5.14 2.67 14.71
N ASN A 92 4.75 1.76 15.59
CA ASN A 92 5.69 0.84 16.24
C ASN A 92 5.63 -0.59 15.67
N PHE A 93 5.02 -0.76 14.52
CA PHE A 93 4.91 -2.07 13.91
C PHE A 93 6.28 -2.59 13.47
N ASP A 94 6.51 -3.87 13.74
CA ASP A 94 7.60 -4.60 13.13
C ASP A 94 7.17 -5.09 11.73
N MET A 95 8.09 -5.75 11.03
CA MET A 95 7.82 -6.24 9.67
C MET A 95 6.64 -7.21 9.62
N THR A 96 6.50 -8.07 10.61
CA THR A 96 5.40 -9.05 10.67
C THR A 96 4.05 -8.37 10.78
N LYS A 97 3.94 -7.36 11.64
CA LYS A 97 2.69 -6.62 11.80
C LYS A 97 2.37 -5.78 10.58
N VAL A 98 3.38 -5.16 9.97
CA VAL A 98 3.18 -4.41 8.71
C VAL A 98 2.65 -5.35 7.64
N ARG A 99 3.29 -6.51 7.47
CA ARG A 99 2.86 -7.49 6.46
C ARG A 99 1.42 -7.91 6.66
N ARG A 100 1.06 -8.32 7.86
CA ARG A 100 -0.29 -8.78 8.17
C ARG A 100 -1.34 -7.72 7.89
N ASN A 101 -1.12 -6.52 8.40
CA ASN A 101 -2.10 -5.44 8.28
C ASN A 101 -2.17 -4.86 6.88
N LEU A 102 -1.03 -4.78 6.18
CA LEU A 102 -1.00 -4.25 4.83
C LEU A 102 -1.64 -5.23 3.83
N VAL A 103 -1.33 -6.51 3.93
CA VAL A 103 -1.97 -7.53 3.08
C VAL A 103 -3.48 -7.50 3.30
N HIS A 104 -3.94 -7.39 4.54
CA HIS A 104 -5.35 -7.27 4.84
C HIS A 104 -5.97 -6.03 4.17
N ALA A 105 -5.34 -4.87 4.29
CA ALA A 105 -5.85 -3.64 3.69
C ALA A 105 -5.87 -3.72 2.15
N LEU A 106 -4.82 -4.27 1.55
CA LEU A 106 -4.74 -4.45 0.10
C LEU A 106 -5.83 -5.41 -0.40
N THR A 107 -6.13 -6.44 0.36
CA THR A 107 -7.20 -7.39 0.04
C THR A 107 -8.56 -6.71 0.11
N LEU A 108 -8.82 -5.94 1.16
CA LEU A 108 -10.07 -5.18 1.30
C LEU A 108 -10.26 -4.19 0.14
N ALA A 109 -9.18 -3.61 -0.33
CA ALA A 109 -9.21 -2.64 -1.44
C ALA A 109 -9.23 -3.30 -2.82
N HIS A 110 -9.19 -4.62 -2.89
CA HIS A 110 -9.11 -5.37 -4.14
C HIS A 110 -7.88 -5.01 -5.00
N VAL A 111 -6.80 -4.59 -4.35
CA VAL A 111 -5.49 -4.43 -4.99
C VAL A 111 -4.87 -5.80 -5.24
N ILE A 112 -5.06 -6.71 -4.29
CA ILE A 112 -4.70 -8.12 -4.44
C ILE A 112 -5.94 -8.94 -4.15
N GLU A 113 -5.99 -10.14 -4.73
CA GLU A 113 -7.05 -11.09 -4.41
C GLU A 113 -6.55 -12.03 -3.31
N GLU A 114 -7.41 -12.27 -2.32
CA GLU A 114 -7.11 -13.23 -1.29
C GLU A 114 -7.26 -14.63 -1.89
N MET A 115 -6.15 -15.37 -1.90
CA MET A 115 -6.19 -16.76 -2.30
C MET A 115 -6.90 -17.55 -1.22
N PRO A 116 -7.85 -18.44 -1.58
CA PRO A 116 -8.44 -19.33 -0.60
C PRO A 116 -7.34 -20.08 0.12
N ASN A 117 -7.31 -19.98 1.42
CA ASN A 117 -6.33 -20.66 2.24
C ASN A 117 -6.99 -21.91 2.81
N GLU A 118 -6.42 -23.08 2.51
CA GLU A 118 -6.96 -24.35 3.03
C GLU A 118 -7.08 -24.35 4.54
N ASN A 119 -6.19 -23.65 5.22
CA ASN A 119 -6.23 -23.56 6.68
C ASN A 119 -7.39 -22.71 7.20
N GLU A 120 -7.90 -21.81 6.40
CA GLU A 120 -9.03 -20.96 6.78
C GLU A 120 -10.36 -21.69 6.69
N GLU A 121 -10.40 -22.73 5.90
CA GLU A 121 -11.61 -23.55 5.73
C GLU A 121 -11.81 -24.53 6.87
N ASN A 122 -10.83 -24.66 7.70
CA ASN A 122 -10.83 -25.54 8.85
C ASN A 122 -11.11 -24.76 10.13
#